data_d296798578ded021d35a6076cdca95f5
#
_entry.id   d296798578ded021d35a6076cdca95f5
#
_cell.length_a   1.000
_cell.length_b   1.000
_cell.length_c   1.000
_cell.angle_alpha   90.00
_cell.angle_beta   90.00
_cell.angle_gamma   90.00
#
_symmetry.space_group_name_H-M   'P 1'
#
loop_
_entity.id
_entity.type
_entity.pdbx_description
1 polymer ?
#
loop_
_entity_poly.entity_id
_entity_poly.type
_entity_poly.pdbx_seq_one_letter_code
_entity_poly.pdbx_strand_id
1 'polypeptide(L)'
;MRKLFAVVTPLLLIASLASCSDTDADEGANPSADTTVVAADPSAKVAGPTEISVTVGTDSAVDRVEEVPLGSQVNITLKNPNADDEFHLHEYDLSTGDTPKGESAVISFTADKAGLFDLESHVTDEVLVIISIK
;
A
#
# COMPACT_ATOMS: atom_id res chain seq x y z
N MET A 1 -14.90 41.59 8.75
CA MET A 1 -13.72 41.92 9.56
C MET A 1 -12.59 40.98 9.19
N ARG A 2 -11.61 41.52 8.45
CA ARG A 2 -10.45 40.73 7.94
C ARG A 2 -9.39 40.75 9.04
N LYS A 3 -8.90 39.59 9.47
CA LYS A 3 -7.69 39.50 10.29
C LYS A 3 -6.60 38.81 9.45
N LEU A 4 -5.65 39.62 9.01
CA LEU A 4 -4.36 39.19 8.45
C LEU A 4 -3.47 38.73 9.61
N PHE A 5 -2.93 37.51 9.53
CA PHE A 5 -1.79 37.09 10.33
C PHE A 5 -0.60 36.88 9.40
N ALA A 6 0.38 37.72 9.56
CA ALA A 6 1.70 37.58 8.99
C ALA A 6 2.50 36.60 9.87
N VAL A 7 3.08 35.58 9.27
CA VAL A 7 4.04 34.68 9.94
C VAL A 7 5.40 34.87 9.30
N VAL A 8 6.31 35.31 10.15
CA VAL A 8 7.73 35.55 9.89
C VAL A 8 8.49 34.24 9.89
N THR A 9 9.26 33.98 8.83
CA THR A 9 10.17 32.85 8.69
C THR A 9 11.54 33.21 9.30
N PRO A 10 12.18 32.36 10.09
CA PRO A 10 13.62 32.43 10.26
C PRO A 10 14.32 31.36 9.42
N LEU A 11 15.21 31.82 8.57
CA LEU A 11 16.23 31.14 7.82
C LEU A 11 17.35 30.66 8.78
N LEU A 12 17.61 29.36 8.84
CA LEU A 12 18.79 28.84 9.52
C LEU A 12 19.69 28.10 8.51
N LEU A 13 20.80 28.75 8.18
CA LEU A 13 21.94 28.17 7.48
C LEU A 13 22.79 27.39 8.49
N ILE A 14 23.12 26.15 8.22
CA ILE A 14 24.24 25.46 8.84
C ILE A 14 25.09 24.83 7.75
N ALA A 15 26.33 25.29 7.67
CA ALA A 15 27.38 24.85 6.73
C ALA A 15 28.27 23.80 7.40
N SER A 16 28.80 22.90 6.54
CA SER A 16 30.11 22.25 6.54
C SER A 16 30.53 21.34 7.71
N LEU A 17 31.02 20.14 7.36
CA LEU A 17 32.48 19.88 7.34
C LEU A 17 32.74 18.49 6.72
N ALA A 18 33.60 18.51 5.70
CA ALA A 18 34.29 17.35 5.16
C ALA A 18 35.39 16.91 6.12
N SER A 19 35.57 15.61 6.29
CA SER A 19 36.81 15.05 6.82
C SER A 19 37.17 13.78 6.06
N CYS A 20 38.15 13.88 5.18
CA CYS A 20 38.91 12.76 4.67
C CYS A 20 39.93 12.32 5.75
N SER A 21 40.08 11.02 5.93
CA SER A 21 41.27 10.45 6.56
C SER A 21 41.59 9.13 5.87
N ASP A 22 42.67 9.19 5.05
CA ASP A 22 43.43 8.03 4.62
C ASP A 22 44.22 7.47 5.81
N THR A 23 44.32 6.18 5.94
CA THR A 23 45.51 5.52 6.52
C THR A 23 45.59 4.05 6.07
N ASP A 24 46.79 3.70 5.62
CA ASP A 24 47.32 2.50 5.02
C ASP A 24 47.16 1.19 5.78
N ALA A 25 47.12 0.15 4.96
CA ALA A 25 47.67 -1.21 5.01
C ALA A 25 48.06 -1.86 6.36
N ASP A 26 47.54 -3.08 6.59
CA ASP A 26 48.38 -4.21 7.01
C ASP A 26 47.74 -5.55 6.59
N GLU A 27 48.59 -6.46 6.12
CA GLU A 27 48.29 -7.82 5.68
C GLU A 27 47.98 -8.74 6.87
N GLY A 28 47.06 -9.68 6.71
CA GLY A 28 46.90 -10.76 7.69
C GLY A 28 45.81 -11.76 7.39
N ALA A 29 46.14 -12.82 6.68
CA ALA A 29 45.61 -14.21 6.80
C ALA A 29 44.08 -14.44 6.73
N ASN A 30 43.71 -15.01 5.61
CA ASN A 30 42.49 -15.80 5.38
C ASN A 30 42.34 -16.98 6.40
N PRO A 31 41.12 -17.27 6.89
CA PRO A 31 40.59 -18.59 6.58
C PRO A 31 39.16 -18.52 5.95
N SER A 32 39.00 -19.31 4.90
CA SER A 32 37.78 -19.73 4.27
C SER A 32 36.60 -19.86 5.25
N ALA A 33 35.62 -19.01 5.09
CA ALA A 33 34.26 -19.32 5.50
C ALA A 33 33.48 -19.53 4.18
N ASP A 34 33.10 -20.78 3.96
CA ASP A 34 32.16 -21.20 2.93
C ASP A 34 30.84 -20.43 3.08
N THR A 35 30.75 -19.32 2.37
CA THR A 35 29.48 -18.61 2.24
C THR A 35 28.74 -19.27 1.11
N THR A 36 27.91 -20.25 1.44
CA THR A 36 26.86 -20.76 0.54
C THR A 36 25.97 -19.58 0.17
N VAL A 37 26.31 -18.90 -0.91
CA VAL A 37 25.40 -18.00 -1.62
C VAL A 37 24.28 -18.88 -2.15
N VAL A 38 23.14 -18.88 -1.45
CA VAL A 38 21.90 -19.40 -1.99
C VAL A 38 21.62 -18.51 -3.20
N ALA A 39 21.90 -19.04 -4.38
CA ALA A 39 21.53 -18.40 -5.64
C ALA A 39 20.01 -18.18 -5.59
N ALA A 40 19.57 -16.92 -5.48
CA ALA A 40 18.19 -16.57 -5.71
C ALA A 40 17.84 -17.03 -7.11
N ASP A 41 16.84 -17.89 -7.22
CA ASP A 41 16.30 -18.37 -8.49
C ASP A 41 15.84 -17.15 -9.30
N PRO A 42 16.46 -16.84 -10.46
CA PRO A 42 16.06 -15.70 -11.30
C PRO A 42 14.74 -15.94 -12.03
N SER A 43 14.05 -17.05 -11.74
CA SER A 43 12.75 -17.40 -12.34
C SER A 43 11.54 -16.99 -11.47
N ALA A 44 11.72 -16.32 -10.34
CA ALA A 44 10.59 -15.68 -9.67
C ALA A 44 10.06 -14.58 -10.58
N LYS A 45 9.12 -14.95 -11.46
CA LYS A 45 8.26 -13.99 -12.16
C LYS A 45 7.69 -13.06 -11.09
N VAL A 46 8.14 -11.81 -11.05
CA VAL A 46 7.53 -10.79 -10.22
C VAL A 46 6.08 -10.73 -10.68
N ALA A 47 5.19 -11.36 -9.93
CA ALA A 47 3.76 -11.26 -10.18
C ALA A 47 3.45 -9.75 -10.03
N GLY A 48 2.78 -9.18 -11.03
CA GLY A 48 2.27 -7.83 -10.92
C GLY A 48 1.30 -7.72 -9.74
N PRO A 49 0.81 -6.51 -9.43
CA PRO A 49 -0.17 -6.33 -8.38
C PRO A 49 -1.40 -7.22 -8.61
N THR A 50 -2.01 -7.68 -7.52
CA THR A 50 -3.31 -8.35 -7.57
C THR A 50 -4.37 -7.29 -7.88
N GLU A 51 -5.05 -7.43 -9.02
CA GLU A 51 -6.09 -6.50 -9.47
C GLU A 51 -7.47 -7.10 -9.15
N ILE A 52 -8.27 -6.37 -8.38
CA ILE A 52 -9.65 -6.72 -7.99
C ILE A 52 -10.58 -5.62 -8.49
N SER A 53 -11.73 -6.00 -9.02
CA SER A 53 -12.76 -5.05 -9.46
C SER A 53 -14.08 -5.37 -8.79
N VAL A 54 -14.75 -4.34 -8.23
CA VAL A 54 -16.03 -4.48 -7.54
C VAL A 54 -16.97 -3.38 -8.00
N THR A 55 -18.13 -3.80 -8.53
CA THR A 55 -19.22 -2.91 -8.92
C THR A 55 -20.44 -3.20 -8.07
N VAL A 56 -20.86 -2.21 -7.28
CA VAL A 56 -22.00 -2.34 -6.36
C VAL A 56 -23.27 -2.79 -7.10
N GLY A 57 -23.90 -3.85 -6.59
CA GLY A 57 -25.12 -4.43 -7.15
C GLY A 57 -24.94 -5.19 -8.47
N THR A 58 -23.69 -5.40 -8.93
CA THR A 58 -23.41 -6.18 -10.14
C THR A 58 -22.59 -7.43 -9.80
N ASP A 59 -21.44 -7.27 -9.17
CA ASP A 59 -20.56 -8.35 -8.77
C ASP A 59 -20.13 -8.26 -7.29
N SER A 60 -20.71 -7.31 -6.55
CA SER A 60 -20.61 -7.25 -5.09
C SER A 60 -21.51 -8.30 -4.43
N ALA A 61 -20.99 -8.99 -3.41
CA ALA A 61 -21.77 -9.90 -2.57
C ALA A 61 -21.08 -10.06 -1.21
N VAL A 62 -21.89 -10.15 -0.15
CA VAL A 62 -21.41 -10.30 1.24
C VAL A 62 -20.61 -11.59 1.48
N ASP A 63 -20.79 -12.59 0.65
CA ASP A 63 -20.08 -13.88 0.67
C ASP A 63 -19.03 -14.02 -0.45
N ARG A 64 -18.83 -12.98 -1.26
CA ARG A 64 -17.73 -12.94 -2.25
C ARG A 64 -16.39 -12.87 -1.51
N VAL A 65 -15.49 -13.78 -1.82
CA VAL A 65 -14.15 -13.83 -1.24
C VAL A 65 -13.11 -13.75 -2.36
N GLU A 66 -12.19 -12.80 -2.23
CA GLU A 66 -11.01 -12.69 -3.08
C GLU A 66 -9.76 -13.10 -2.31
N GLU A 67 -9.04 -14.10 -2.84
CA GLU A 67 -7.83 -14.59 -2.22
C GLU A 67 -6.61 -13.79 -2.68
N VAL A 68 -5.83 -13.31 -1.73
CA VAL A 68 -4.66 -12.45 -1.96
C VAL A 68 -3.44 -13.06 -1.26
N PRO A 69 -2.31 -13.27 -1.97
CA PRO A 69 -1.09 -13.72 -1.32
C PRO A 69 -0.53 -12.69 -0.35
N LEU A 70 -0.11 -13.13 0.83
CA LEU A 70 0.58 -12.29 1.80
C LEU A 70 1.84 -11.66 1.18
N GLY A 71 2.03 -10.37 1.40
CA GLY A 71 3.15 -9.59 0.85
C GLY A 71 2.94 -9.04 -0.55
N SER A 72 1.82 -9.36 -1.23
CA SER A 72 1.54 -8.83 -2.57
C SER A 72 1.06 -7.38 -2.53
N GLN A 73 1.30 -6.66 -3.64
CA GLN A 73 0.63 -5.38 -3.91
C GLN A 73 -0.79 -5.67 -4.40
N VAL A 74 -1.76 -4.91 -3.93
CA VAL A 74 -3.17 -5.06 -4.28
C VAL A 74 -3.73 -3.74 -4.76
N ASN A 75 -4.47 -3.76 -5.86
CA ASN A 75 -5.29 -2.65 -6.33
C ASN A 75 -6.74 -3.11 -6.41
N ILE A 76 -7.63 -2.43 -5.70
CA ILE A 76 -9.07 -2.69 -5.75
C ILE A 76 -9.74 -1.51 -6.43
N THR A 77 -10.30 -1.74 -7.61
CA THR A 77 -11.11 -0.76 -8.34
C THR A 77 -12.57 -0.91 -7.95
N LEU A 78 -13.17 0.19 -7.49
CA LEU A 78 -14.49 0.24 -6.89
C LEU A 78 -15.39 1.20 -7.64
N LYS A 79 -16.66 0.83 -7.84
CA LYS A 79 -17.63 1.66 -8.53
C LYS A 79 -19.04 1.44 -8.00
N ASN A 80 -19.77 2.53 -7.71
CA ASN A 80 -21.23 2.48 -7.52
C ASN A 80 -21.93 3.16 -8.71
N PRO A 81 -22.64 2.40 -9.58
CA PRO A 81 -23.34 2.98 -10.72
C PRO A 81 -24.64 3.71 -10.35
N ASN A 82 -25.11 3.58 -9.10
CA ASN A 82 -26.44 4.01 -8.69
C ASN A 82 -26.43 5.25 -7.78
N ALA A 83 -25.34 5.50 -7.03
CA ALA A 83 -25.24 6.60 -6.08
C ALA A 83 -23.79 7.08 -5.98
N ASP A 84 -23.60 8.28 -5.40
CA ASP A 84 -22.30 8.67 -4.82
C ASP A 84 -22.00 7.72 -3.67
N ASP A 85 -20.74 7.36 -3.45
CA ASP A 85 -20.35 6.38 -2.43
C ASP A 85 -18.99 6.72 -1.80
N GLU A 86 -18.72 6.11 -0.67
CA GLU A 86 -17.40 6.02 -0.06
C GLU A 86 -17.16 4.54 0.28
N PHE A 87 -16.00 4.02 -0.12
CA PHE A 87 -15.63 2.62 0.12
C PHE A 87 -14.56 2.54 1.18
N HIS A 88 -14.71 1.59 2.11
CA HIS A 88 -13.80 1.43 3.24
C HIS A 88 -13.34 -0.02 3.38
N LEU A 89 -12.01 -0.23 3.45
CA LEU A 89 -11.39 -1.50 3.77
C LEU A 89 -11.05 -1.54 5.26
N HIS A 90 -11.77 -2.38 6.00
CA HIS A 90 -11.59 -2.52 7.46
C HIS A 90 -10.21 -3.05 7.83
N GLU A 91 -9.74 -2.74 9.04
CA GLU A 91 -8.44 -3.07 9.65
C GLU A 91 -7.20 -2.57 8.90
N TYR A 92 -7.31 -2.22 7.63
CA TYR A 92 -6.34 -1.42 6.90
C TYR A 92 -6.62 0.08 7.03
N ASP A 93 -7.84 0.44 7.46
CA ASP A 93 -8.30 1.82 7.63
C ASP A 93 -8.10 2.67 6.37
N LEU A 94 -8.41 2.07 5.22
CA LEU A 94 -8.29 2.70 3.92
C LEU A 94 -9.66 3.04 3.35
N SER A 95 -9.85 4.31 2.98
CA SER A 95 -11.07 4.82 2.37
C SER A 95 -10.76 5.49 1.03
N THR A 96 -11.71 5.43 0.12
CA THR A 96 -11.64 6.17 -1.15
C THR A 96 -11.97 7.65 -0.98
N GLY A 97 -12.61 8.03 0.11
CA GLY A 97 -13.35 9.29 0.22
C GLY A 97 -14.56 9.32 -0.73
N ASP A 98 -15.17 10.49 -0.85
CA ASP A 98 -16.35 10.72 -1.68
C ASP A 98 -16.07 10.36 -3.15
N THR A 99 -16.75 9.35 -3.66
CA THR A 99 -16.67 8.87 -5.04
C THR A 99 -18.00 9.17 -5.74
N PRO A 100 -18.03 10.03 -6.77
CA PRO A 100 -19.27 10.36 -7.47
C PRO A 100 -19.90 9.16 -8.16
N LYS A 101 -21.21 9.18 -8.26
CA LYS A 101 -22.02 8.16 -8.95
C LYS A 101 -21.45 7.80 -10.32
N GLY A 102 -21.17 6.53 -10.52
CA GLY A 102 -20.68 5.98 -11.77
C GLY A 102 -19.20 6.23 -12.07
N GLU A 103 -18.51 6.96 -11.21
CA GLU A 103 -17.05 7.07 -11.26
C GLU A 103 -16.40 5.87 -10.56
N SER A 104 -15.12 5.65 -10.84
CA SER A 104 -14.34 4.60 -10.20
C SER A 104 -13.32 5.21 -9.28
N ALA A 105 -13.15 4.60 -8.11
CA ALA A 105 -12.07 4.88 -7.18
C ALA A 105 -11.18 3.65 -7.00
N VAL A 106 -9.96 3.82 -6.49
CA VAL A 106 -9.00 2.73 -6.29
C VAL A 106 -8.44 2.79 -4.88
N ILE A 107 -8.49 1.66 -4.18
CA ILE A 107 -7.73 1.41 -2.96
C ILE A 107 -6.51 0.58 -3.33
N SER A 108 -5.32 1.09 -2.98
CA SER A 108 -4.03 0.41 -3.23
C SER A 108 -3.29 0.19 -1.92
N PHE A 109 -2.83 -1.04 -1.67
CA PHE A 109 -2.10 -1.37 -0.44
C PHE A 109 -1.17 -2.56 -0.62
N THR A 110 -0.32 -2.81 0.38
CA THR A 110 0.44 -4.05 0.50
C THR A 110 -0.30 -4.98 1.46
N ALA A 111 -0.55 -6.20 1.06
CA ALA A 111 -1.19 -7.24 1.87
C ALA A 111 -0.22 -7.76 2.96
N ASP A 112 0.08 -6.96 3.97
CA ASP A 112 1.09 -7.22 5.00
C ASP A 112 0.56 -7.94 6.25
N LYS A 113 -0.76 -8.16 6.31
CA LYS A 113 -1.44 -8.84 7.43
C LYS A 113 -2.25 -10.00 6.89
N ALA A 114 -2.04 -11.20 7.42
CA ALA A 114 -2.90 -12.35 7.11
C ALA A 114 -4.24 -12.22 7.85
N GLY A 115 -5.34 -12.55 7.19
CA GLY A 115 -6.69 -12.46 7.77
C GLY A 115 -7.79 -12.32 6.74
N LEU A 116 -9.00 -12.03 7.23
CA LEU A 116 -10.18 -11.69 6.43
C LEU A 116 -10.48 -10.21 6.68
N PHE A 117 -10.65 -9.45 5.62
CA PHE A 117 -10.84 -8.00 5.67
C PHE A 117 -12.06 -7.63 4.85
N ASP A 118 -13.03 -6.99 5.50
CA ASP A 118 -14.27 -6.60 4.86
C ASP A 118 -14.09 -5.27 4.11
N LEU A 119 -14.53 -5.25 2.86
CA LEU A 119 -14.63 -4.04 2.06
C LEU A 119 -16.11 -3.66 1.96
N GLU A 120 -16.44 -2.48 2.42
CA GLU A 120 -17.82 -1.99 2.57
C GLU A 120 -18.12 -0.76 1.74
N SER A 121 -19.41 -0.57 1.43
CA SER A 121 -19.99 0.68 0.96
C SER A 121 -20.62 1.43 2.13
N HIS A 122 -20.25 2.69 2.33
CA HIS A 122 -20.85 3.53 3.37
C HIS A 122 -22.28 4.02 3.03
N VAL A 123 -22.70 3.91 1.77
CA VAL A 123 -24.06 4.29 1.35
C VAL A 123 -25.06 3.18 1.64
N THR A 124 -24.66 1.92 1.48
CA THR A 124 -25.53 0.77 1.71
C THR A 124 -25.29 0.10 3.06
N ASP A 125 -24.21 0.41 3.75
CA ASP A 125 -23.72 -0.27 4.95
C ASP A 125 -23.57 -1.80 4.72
N GLU A 126 -23.20 -2.19 3.49
CA GLU A 126 -23.08 -3.59 3.09
C GLU A 126 -21.64 -3.96 2.78
N VAL A 127 -21.24 -5.16 3.20
CA VAL A 127 -19.99 -5.78 2.75
C VAL A 127 -20.12 -6.12 1.27
N LEU A 128 -19.19 -5.63 0.47
CA LEU A 128 -19.15 -5.83 -0.98
C LEU A 128 -18.31 -7.03 -1.40
N VAL A 129 -17.24 -7.29 -0.65
CA VAL A 129 -16.30 -8.39 -0.85
C VAL A 129 -15.45 -8.56 0.41
N ILE A 130 -15.04 -9.79 0.69
CA ILE A 130 -14.10 -10.15 1.74
C ILE A 130 -12.73 -10.40 1.09
N ILE A 131 -11.69 -9.71 1.52
CA ILE A 131 -10.32 -9.92 1.08
C ILE A 131 -9.65 -10.92 2.03
N SER A 132 -9.35 -12.12 1.53
CA SER A 132 -8.71 -13.20 2.27
C SER A 132 -7.21 -13.21 1.98
N ILE A 133 -6.41 -12.73 2.91
CA ILE A 133 -4.94 -12.67 2.80
C ILE A 133 -4.32 -13.87 3.51
N LYS A 134 -3.50 -14.67 2.79
CA LYS A 134 -2.87 -15.89 3.32
C LYS A 134 -1.53 -16.23 2.65
#